data_7db92b9be7a211115b2de16b607a1030
#
_entry.id   7db92b9be7a211115b2de16b607a1030
#
_cell.length_a   1.000
_cell.length_b   1.000
_cell.length_c   1.000
_cell.angle_alpha   90.00
_cell.angle_beta   90.00
_cell.angle_gamma   90.00
#
_symmetry.space_group_name_H-M   'P 1'
#
loop_
_entity.id
_entity.type
_entity.pdbx_description
1 polymer ?
#
loop_
_entity_poly.entity_id
_entity_poly.type
_entity_poly.pdbx_seq_one_letter_code
_entity_poly.pdbx_strand_id
1 'polypeptide(L)'
;MEIIKKTETTMPVKSNIDSLANELTEGVASGFVNPLEFLVKIEFLSKVIEQAKKQVKELALQNLTQPQEVFGAKVEVAETGVKYDYSKNEIWQELKEKMQPLEDELKKVEEQIKMATKIGKSIVDESTGELISPVQKTSTASIKITLGK
;
A
#
# COMPACT_ATOMS: atom_id res chain seq x y z
N MET A 1 10.04 18.87 -16.19
CA MET A 1 10.92 18.37 -17.26
C MET A 1 12.40 18.38 -16.87
N GLU A 2 12.86 19.31 -16.08
CA GLU A 2 14.24 19.42 -15.61
C GLU A 2 14.70 18.24 -14.74
N ILE A 3 13.85 17.75 -13.85
CA ILE A 3 14.12 16.60 -12.98
C ILE A 3 14.36 15.30 -13.77
N ILE A 4 13.58 15.05 -14.82
CA ILE A 4 13.78 13.85 -15.66
C ILE A 4 15.15 13.90 -16.34
N LYS A 5 15.57 15.07 -16.84
CA LYS A 5 16.90 15.26 -17.40
C LYS A 5 18.01 15.08 -16.36
N LYS A 6 17.76 15.49 -15.11
CA LYS A 6 18.73 15.36 -14.04
C LYS A 6 18.89 13.91 -13.57
N THR A 7 17.81 13.12 -13.57
CA THR A 7 17.88 11.67 -13.30
C THR A 7 18.62 10.89 -14.39
N GLU A 8 18.65 11.37 -15.64
CA GLU A 8 19.44 10.76 -16.71
C GLU A 8 20.95 10.91 -16.51
N THR A 9 21.38 11.98 -15.83
CA THR A 9 22.81 12.28 -15.56
C THR A 9 23.29 11.86 -14.18
N THR A 10 22.36 11.58 -13.26
CA THR A 10 22.70 11.20 -11.88
C THR A 10 22.70 9.67 -11.75
N MET A 11 23.79 9.13 -11.19
CA MET A 11 23.86 7.68 -10.90
C MET A 11 22.70 7.26 -9.96
N PRO A 12 21.96 6.17 -10.29
CA PRO A 12 20.79 5.73 -9.54
C PRO A 12 21.20 4.94 -8.27
N VAL A 13 21.92 5.61 -7.36
CA VAL A 13 22.33 5.04 -6.08
C VAL A 13 21.45 5.58 -4.94
N LYS A 14 21.30 4.77 -3.89
CA LYS A 14 20.40 5.10 -2.75
C LYS A 14 20.72 6.45 -2.11
N SER A 15 22.01 6.82 -2.00
CA SER A 15 22.44 8.11 -1.44
C SER A 15 21.93 9.33 -2.19
N ASN A 16 21.55 9.19 -3.45
CA ASN A 16 21.06 10.30 -4.27
C ASN A 16 19.54 10.48 -4.18
N ILE A 17 18.81 9.52 -3.60
CA ILE A 17 17.34 9.58 -3.49
C ILE A 17 16.93 10.78 -2.63
N ASP A 18 17.51 10.90 -1.43
CA ASP A 18 17.16 11.98 -0.50
C ASP A 18 17.55 13.36 -1.04
N SER A 19 18.72 13.45 -1.68
CA SER A 19 19.17 14.69 -2.31
C SER A 19 18.20 15.15 -3.41
N LEU A 20 17.82 14.24 -4.30
CA LEU A 20 16.86 14.55 -5.37
C LEU A 20 15.46 14.86 -4.82
N ALA A 21 15.01 14.16 -3.77
CA ALA A 21 13.74 14.43 -3.11
C ALA A 21 13.73 15.82 -2.46
N ASN A 22 14.81 16.20 -1.75
CA ASN A 22 14.94 17.52 -1.14
C ASN A 22 14.91 18.64 -2.18
N GLU A 23 15.65 18.48 -3.27
CA GLU A 23 15.67 19.44 -4.37
C GLU A 23 14.28 19.57 -5.02
N LEU A 24 13.56 18.45 -5.17
CA LEU A 24 12.21 18.43 -5.70
C LEU A 24 11.23 19.24 -4.82
N THR A 25 11.43 19.20 -3.51
CA THR A 25 10.54 19.83 -2.51
C THR A 25 10.98 21.22 -2.07
N GLU A 26 12.14 21.71 -2.51
CA GLU A 26 12.71 22.99 -2.08
C GLU A 26 11.76 24.17 -2.31
N GLY A 27 11.08 24.22 -3.46
CA GLY A 27 10.12 25.28 -3.77
C GLY A 27 8.90 25.29 -2.85
N VAL A 28 8.51 24.11 -2.34
CA VAL A 28 7.43 23.97 -1.35
C VAL A 28 7.92 24.37 0.03
N ALA A 29 9.09 23.90 0.43
CA ALA A 29 9.70 24.24 1.72
C ALA A 29 9.97 25.74 1.86
N SER A 30 10.34 26.40 0.77
CA SER A 30 10.57 27.86 0.71
C SER A 30 9.29 28.70 0.56
N GLY A 31 8.11 28.06 0.47
CA GLY A 31 6.82 28.74 0.35
C GLY A 31 6.50 29.31 -1.04
N PHE A 32 7.35 29.06 -2.05
CA PHE A 32 7.10 29.52 -3.43
C PHE A 32 6.09 28.67 -4.20
N VAL A 33 5.84 27.43 -3.75
CA VAL A 33 4.92 26.49 -4.39
C VAL A 33 3.85 26.05 -3.40
N ASN A 34 2.60 26.04 -3.84
CA ASN A 34 1.50 25.57 -3.01
C ASN A 34 1.62 24.07 -2.75
N PRO A 35 1.64 23.62 -1.48
CA PRO A 35 1.83 22.21 -1.13
C PRO A 35 0.76 21.28 -1.72
N LEU A 36 -0.51 21.72 -1.80
CA LEU A 36 -1.60 20.89 -2.34
C LEU A 36 -1.49 20.70 -3.84
N GLU A 37 -1.16 21.78 -4.57
CA GLU A 37 -0.92 21.69 -6.03
C GLU A 37 0.29 20.80 -6.32
N PHE A 38 1.34 20.92 -5.50
CA PHE A 38 2.53 20.10 -5.63
C PHE A 38 2.23 18.61 -5.40
N LEU A 39 1.47 18.28 -4.35
CA LEU A 39 1.06 16.90 -4.05
C LEU A 39 0.25 16.28 -5.20
N VAL A 40 -0.68 17.03 -5.79
CA VAL A 40 -1.45 16.55 -6.95
C VAL A 40 -0.54 16.26 -8.14
N LYS A 41 0.44 17.13 -8.42
CA LYS A 41 1.42 16.93 -9.50
C LYS A 41 2.31 15.72 -9.25
N ILE A 42 2.78 15.53 -8.01
CA ILE A 42 3.60 14.35 -7.64
C ILE A 42 2.79 13.07 -7.75
N GLU A 43 1.53 13.04 -7.30
CA GLU A 43 0.66 11.87 -7.43
C GLU A 43 0.44 11.50 -8.91
N PHE A 44 0.20 12.49 -9.76
CA PHE A 44 0.11 12.27 -11.21
C PHE A 44 1.40 11.67 -11.79
N LEU A 45 2.56 12.27 -11.48
CA LEU A 45 3.87 11.77 -11.93
C LEU A 45 4.17 10.36 -11.42
N SER A 46 3.83 10.06 -10.18
CA SER A 46 3.99 8.72 -9.62
C SER A 46 3.22 7.68 -10.45
N LYS A 47 1.97 7.96 -10.79
CA LYS A 47 1.16 7.06 -11.64
C LYS A 47 1.72 6.90 -13.04
N VAL A 48 2.23 7.97 -13.64
CA VAL A 48 2.90 7.89 -14.95
C VAL A 48 4.14 7.01 -14.87
N ILE A 49 4.97 7.20 -13.84
CA ILE A 49 6.19 6.41 -13.62
C ILE A 49 5.85 4.95 -13.35
N GLU A 50 4.85 4.66 -12.51
CA GLU A 50 4.38 3.30 -12.25
C GLU A 50 3.91 2.59 -13.51
N GLN A 51 3.13 3.27 -14.36
CA GLN A 51 2.66 2.72 -15.63
C GLN A 51 3.81 2.46 -16.60
N ALA A 52 4.73 3.41 -16.73
CA ALA A 52 5.93 3.25 -17.58
C ALA A 52 6.81 2.10 -17.07
N LYS A 53 7.04 2.01 -15.75
CA LYS A 53 7.79 0.92 -15.12
C LYS A 53 7.16 -0.45 -15.40
N LYS A 54 5.83 -0.55 -15.39
CA LYS A 54 5.13 -1.80 -15.70
C LYS A 54 5.40 -2.25 -17.14
N GLN A 55 5.30 -1.32 -18.11
CA GLN A 55 5.55 -1.62 -19.51
C GLN A 55 7.02 -2.03 -19.78
N VAL A 56 7.97 -1.26 -19.23
CA VAL A 56 9.40 -1.56 -19.37
C VAL A 56 9.78 -2.88 -18.68
N LYS A 57 9.16 -3.20 -17.55
CA LYS A 57 9.42 -4.46 -16.84
C LYS A 57 9.10 -5.69 -17.68
N GLU A 58 8.03 -5.68 -18.44
CA GLU A 58 7.65 -6.77 -19.34
C GLU A 58 8.71 -6.98 -20.43
N LEU A 59 9.20 -5.88 -21.03
CA LEU A 59 10.29 -5.92 -22.01
C LEU A 59 11.62 -6.39 -21.39
N ALA A 60 11.92 -5.93 -20.19
CA ALA A 60 13.14 -6.31 -19.48
C ALA A 60 13.15 -7.81 -19.13
N LEU A 61 12.00 -8.37 -18.72
CA LEU A 61 11.89 -9.81 -18.42
C LEU A 61 12.17 -10.68 -19.64
N GLN A 62 11.83 -10.24 -20.86
CA GLN A 62 12.13 -10.97 -22.10
C GLN A 62 13.62 -11.00 -22.45
N ASN A 63 14.36 -9.98 -21.98
CA ASN A 63 15.78 -9.81 -22.31
C ASN A 63 16.73 -10.24 -21.17
N LEU A 64 16.23 -10.45 -19.96
CA LEU A 64 17.05 -10.80 -18.80
C LEU A 64 17.18 -12.32 -18.69
N THR A 65 18.24 -12.88 -19.28
CA THR A 65 18.52 -14.33 -19.27
C THR A 65 19.35 -14.78 -18.06
N GLN A 66 20.07 -13.87 -17.44
CA GLN A 66 20.91 -14.11 -16.25
C GLN A 66 21.01 -12.85 -15.41
N PRO A 67 21.35 -12.95 -14.11
CA PRO A 67 21.58 -11.78 -13.27
C PRO A 67 22.63 -10.83 -13.88
N GLN A 68 22.33 -9.54 -13.86
CA GLN A 68 23.19 -8.48 -14.40
C GLN A 68 23.36 -7.37 -13.38
N GLU A 69 24.46 -6.64 -13.50
CA GLU A 69 24.66 -5.40 -12.77
C GLU A 69 24.55 -4.20 -13.73
N VAL A 70 23.66 -3.28 -13.41
CA VAL A 70 23.42 -2.09 -14.22
C VAL A 70 23.46 -0.86 -13.31
N PHE A 71 24.40 0.05 -13.55
CA PHE A 71 24.66 1.23 -12.71
C PHE A 71 24.85 0.90 -11.22
N GLY A 72 25.52 -0.21 -10.88
CA GLY A 72 25.72 -0.67 -9.52
C GLY A 72 24.49 -1.31 -8.86
N ALA A 73 23.37 -1.45 -9.59
CA ALA A 73 22.20 -2.15 -9.14
C ALA A 73 22.18 -3.58 -9.68
N LYS A 74 21.99 -4.58 -8.79
CA LYS A 74 21.78 -5.97 -9.19
C LYS A 74 20.38 -6.12 -9.76
N VAL A 75 20.29 -6.66 -10.98
CA VAL A 75 19.03 -6.95 -11.68
C VAL A 75 18.97 -8.45 -11.92
N GLU A 76 17.96 -9.09 -11.37
CA GLU A 76 17.74 -10.54 -11.48
C GLU A 76 16.25 -10.86 -11.62
N VAL A 77 15.95 -11.99 -12.26
CA VAL A 77 14.59 -12.53 -12.26
C VAL A 77 14.34 -13.19 -10.93
N ALA A 78 13.31 -12.77 -10.22
CA ALA A 78 12.88 -13.38 -8.97
C ALA A 78 11.43 -13.84 -9.07
N GLU A 79 11.14 -15.02 -8.57
CA GLU A 79 9.77 -15.46 -8.37
C GLU A 79 9.16 -14.64 -7.24
N THR A 80 8.11 -13.88 -7.55
CA THR A 80 7.40 -13.07 -6.57
C THR A 80 5.94 -13.52 -6.49
N GLY A 81 5.38 -13.46 -5.27
CA GLY A 81 3.97 -13.78 -5.07
C GLY A 81 3.64 -15.28 -5.17
N VAL A 82 4.58 -16.15 -4.79
CA VAL A 82 4.33 -17.59 -4.67
C VAL A 82 3.13 -17.79 -3.73
N LYS A 83 2.10 -18.43 -4.23
CA LYS A 83 0.91 -18.79 -3.46
C LYS A 83 0.78 -20.31 -3.43
N TYR A 84 0.57 -20.83 -2.25
CA TYR A 84 0.27 -22.25 -2.08
C TYR A 84 -1.25 -22.42 -2.05
N ASP A 85 -1.75 -23.32 -2.88
CA ASP A 85 -3.16 -23.71 -2.87
C ASP A 85 -3.36 -24.86 -1.88
N TYR A 86 -3.85 -24.52 -0.71
CA TYR A 86 -4.14 -25.49 0.36
C TYR A 86 -5.50 -26.16 0.21
N SER A 87 -6.33 -25.74 -0.75
CA SER A 87 -7.71 -26.18 -0.89
C SER A 87 -7.87 -27.68 -1.17
N LYS A 88 -6.80 -28.35 -1.60
CA LYS A 88 -6.79 -29.80 -1.85
C LYS A 88 -6.28 -30.64 -0.67
N ASN A 89 -5.87 -30.00 0.43
CA ASN A 89 -5.38 -30.70 1.61
C ASN A 89 -6.53 -30.92 2.59
N GLU A 90 -6.84 -32.18 2.86
CA GLU A 90 -7.98 -32.58 3.71
C GLU A 90 -7.86 -32.03 5.14
N ILE A 91 -6.66 -32.10 5.74
CA ILE A 91 -6.44 -31.58 7.10
C ILE A 91 -6.66 -30.08 7.15
N TRP A 92 -6.22 -29.34 6.11
CA TRP A 92 -6.44 -27.92 6.01
C TRP A 92 -7.94 -27.57 5.89
N GLN A 93 -8.68 -28.33 5.05
CA GLN A 93 -10.13 -28.17 4.88
C GLN A 93 -10.87 -28.39 6.20
N GLU A 94 -10.60 -29.49 6.91
CA GLU A 94 -11.20 -29.78 8.21
C GLU A 94 -10.98 -28.65 9.23
N LEU A 95 -9.75 -28.14 9.29
CA LEU A 95 -9.42 -27.03 10.20
C LEU A 95 -10.13 -25.75 9.79
N LYS A 96 -10.21 -25.46 8.49
CA LYS A 96 -10.89 -24.28 7.97
C LYS A 96 -12.40 -24.32 8.25
N GLU A 97 -13.03 -25.50 8.09
CA GLU A 97 -14.44 -25.71 8.44
C GLU A 97 -14.71 -25.50 9.93
N LYS A 98 -13.81 -25.94 10.81
CA LYS A 98 -13.92 -25.73 12.26
C LYS A 98 -13.69 -24.26 12.63
N MET A 99 -12.86 -23.53 11.90
CA MET A 99 -12.59 -22.10 12.12
C MET A 99 -13.74 -21.20 11.64
N GLN A 100 -14.40 -21.58 10.54
CA GLN A 100 -15.42 -20.74 9.90
C GLN A 100 -16.51 -20.22 10.86
N PRO A 101 -17.15 -21.06 11.70
CA PRO A 101 -18.16 -20.56 12.64
C PRO A 101 -17.60 -19.58 13.66
N LEU A 102 -16.35 -19.78 14.11
CA LEU A 102 -15.69 -18.85 15.04
C LEU A 102 -15.33 -17.52 14.36
N GLU A 103 -14.90 -17.56 13.10
CA GLU A 103 -14.66 -16.34 12.29
C GLU A 103 -15.96 -15.55 12.08
N ASP A 104 -17.08 -16.23 11.86
CA ASP A 104 -18.38 -15.58 11.66
C ASP A 104 -18.92 -15.00 12.97
N GLU A 105 -18.75 -15.71 14.09
CA GLU A 105 -19.08 -15.21 15.42
C GLU A 105 -18.23 -13.98 15.78
N LEU A 106 -16.92 -14.03 15.55
CA LEU A 106 -16.02 -12.92 15.80
C LEU A 106 -16.43 -11.67 14.99
N LYS A 107 -16.74 -11.82 13.70
CA LYS A 107 -17.21 -10.71 12.86
C LYS A 107 -18.50 -10.10 13.41
N LYS A 108 -19.44 -10.94 13.86
CA LYS A 108 -20.71 -10.47 14.45
C LYS A 108 -20.43 -9.61 15.69
N VAL A 109 -19.56 -10.09 16.59
CA VAL A 109 -19.17 -9.35 17.81
C VAL A 109 -18.44 -8.05 17.45
N GLU A 110 -17.54 -8.07 16.45
CA GLU A 110 -16.87 -6.86 15.97
C GLU A 110 -17.83 -5.81 15.42
N GLU A 111 -18.87 -6.22 14.70
CA GLU A 111 -19.91 -5.31 14.19
C GLU A 111 -20.72 -4.69 15.34
N GLN A 112 -21.06 -5.48 16.35
CA GLN A 112 -21.75 -5.00 17.54
C GLN A 112 -20.87 -4.01 18.34
N ILE A 113 -19.59 -4.31 18.52
CA ILE A 113 -18.64 -3.38 19.15
C ILE A 113 -18.53 -2.07 18.34
N LYS A 114 -18.46 -2.13 17.02
CA LYS A 114 -18.46 -0.94 16.15
C LYS A 114 -19.73 -0.12 16.32
N MET A 115 -20.88 -0.79 16.46
CA MET A 115 -22.17 -0.12 16.71
C MET A 115 -22.20 0.55 18.08
N ALA A 116 -21.81 -0.16 19.17
CA ALA A 116 -21.69 0.39 20.50
C ALA A 116 -20.77 1.60 20.55
N THR A 117 -19.62 1.50 19.87
CA THR A 117 -18.64 2.60 19.76
C THR A 117 -19.20 3.82 19.01
N LYS A 118 -19.96 3.60 17.94
CA LYS A 118 -20.61 4.69 17.18
C LYS A 118 -21.67 5.43 17.98
N ILE A 119 -22.40 4.70 18.83
CA ILE A 119 -23.46 5.26 19.70
C ILE A 119 -22.85 5.88 20.98
N GLY A 120 -21.66 5.46 21.36
CA GLY A 120 -20.98 5.88 22.61
C GLY A 120 -21.58 5.25 23.88
N LYS A 121 -22.31 4.14 23.73
CA LYS A 121 -22.97 3.42 24.85
C LYS A 121 -22.87 1.92 24.63
N SER A 122 -22.86 1.17 25.74
CA SER A 122 -22.95 -0.29 25.67
C SER A 122 -24.31 -0.73 25.12
N ILE A 123 -24.30 -1.81 24.34
CA ILE A 123 -25.51 -2.48 23.81
C ILE A 123 -25.57 -3.90 24.37
N VAL A 124 -26.76 -4.48 24.38
CA VAL A 124 -26.97 -5.88 24.79
C VAL A 124 -27.05 -6.73 23.53
N ASP A 125 -26.31 -7.83 23.46
CA ASP A 125 -26.53 -8.86 22.44
C ASP A 125 -27.85 -9.58 22.70
N GLU A 126 -28.80 -9.45 21.80
CA GLU A 126 -30.14 -10.05 21.97
C GLU A 126 -30.10 -11.58 21.97
N SER A 127 -29.04 -12.19 21.42
CA SER A 127 -28.92 -13.66 21.34
C SER A 127 -28.28 -14.29 22.58
N THR A 128 -27.33 -13.59 23.22
CA THR A 128 -26.58 -14.10 24.38
C THR A 128 -26.94 -13.37 25.66
N GLY A 129 -27.52 -12.18 25.59
CA GLY A 129 -27.78 -11.30 26.73
C GLY A 129 -26.52 -10.60 27.26
N GLU A 130 -25.38 -10.76 26.61
CA GLU A 130 -24.12 -10.15 27.02
C GLU A 130 -24.08 -8.67 26.74
N LEU A 131 -23.39 -7.92 27.62
CA LEU A 131 -23.20 -6.49 27.49
C LEU A 131 -21.95 -6.20 26.66
N ILE A 132 -22.14 -5.60 25.48
CA ILE A 132 -21.05 -5.21 24.56
C ILE A 132 -20.72 -3.74 24.78
N SER A 133 -19.53 -3.48 25.29
CA SER A 133 -19.07 -2.13 25.59
C SER A 133 -18.35 -1.49 24.41
N PRO A 134 -18.44 -0.15 24.26
CA PRO A 134 -17.69 0.58 23.25
C PRO A 134 -16.18 0.49 23.49
N VAL A 135 -15.41 0.53 22.40
CA VAL A 135 -13.94 0.56 22.41
C VAL A 135 -13.42 1.91 21.96
N GLN A 136 -12.18 2.21 22.30
CA GLN A 136 -11.53 3.43 21.85
C GLN A 136 -11.30 3.36 20.32
N LYS A 137 -11.78 4.36 19.60
CA LYS A 137 -11.51 4.53 18.17
C LYS A 137 -10.27 5.40 18.00
N THR A 138 -9.25 4.89 17.32
CA THR A 138 -8.09 5.66 16.89
C THR A 138 -8.15 5.88 15.37
N SER A 139 -7.77 7.08 14.93
CA SER A 139 -7.67 7.39 13.51
C SER A 139 -6.49 8.31 13.26
N THR A 140 -5.81 8.12 12.13
CA THR A 140 -4.76 9.01 11.65
C THR A 140 -5.30 9.82 10.48
N ALA A 141 -5.09 11.14 10.52
CA ALA A 141 -5.44 12.00 9.39
C ALA A 141 -4.46 11.72 8.23
N SER A 142 -4.98 11.58 7.04
CA SER A 142 -4.19 11.43 5.82
C SER A 142 -4.80 12.22 4.68
N ILE A 143 -3.99 12.62 3.71
CA ILE A 143 -4.45 13.29 2.49
C ILE A 143 -4.74 12.21 1.45
N LYS A 144 -5.98 12.17 0.95
CA LYS A 144 -6.37 11.31 -0.17
C LYS A 144 -6.47 12.17 -1.43
N ILE A 145 -5.69 11.83 -2.44
CA ILE A 145 -5.72 12.49 -3.75
C ILE A 145 -6.47 11.57 -4.73
N THR A 146 -7.49 12.10 -5.38
CA THR A 146 -8.19 11.43 -6.48
C THR A 146 -8.03 12.29 -7.72
N LEU A 147 -7.33 11.78 -8.72
CA LEU A 147 -7.15 12.48 -10.00
C LEU A 147 -8.49 12.56 -10.75
N GLY A 148 -8.74 13.72 -11.37
CA GLY A 148 -9.90 13.92 -12.23
C GLY A 148 -9.86 13.04 -13.49
N LYS A 149 -11.03 12.92 -14.14
CA LYS A 149 -11.18 12.23 -15.43
C LYS A 149 -10.66 13.11 -16.56
#